data_ea5059f86949546b2ec1b6ce435d0aa5
#
_entry.id   ea5059f86949546b2ec1b6ce435d0aa5
#
_cell.length_a   1.000
_cell.length_b   1.000
_cell.length_c   1.000
_cell.angle_alpha   90.00
_cell.angle_beta   90.00
_cell.angle_gamma   90.00
#
_symmetry.space_group_name_H-M   'P 1'
#
loop_
_entity.id
_entity.type
_entity.pdbx_description
1 polymer ?
#
loop_
_entity_poly.entity_id
_entity_poly.type
_entity_poly.pdbx_seq_one_letter_code
_entity_poly.pdbx_strand_id
1 'polypeptide(L)'
;MTIEKARKGDDISLENGEYESVLLKIRAFYRELTIERLTELGDIYHQDIHFIDPVSSHHGLSMLHRYFSHSLDNLSYCQFDISDIHTFRGGATMFWTMHYAHPSLKRNAPLTLAGCSHLLFADDKVIYHRDYYDMGAMLYQHVPLLGSLIRYFKSRLQA
;
A
#
# COMPACT_ATOMS: atom_id res chain seq x y z
N MET A 1 5.37 -31.72 3.27
CA MET A 1 6.12 -31.29 2.06
C MET A 1 6.44 -29.82 2.27
N THR A 2 7.69 -29.56 2.66
CA THR A 2 8.15 -28.29 3.26
C THR A 2 8.31 -27.23 2.17
N ILE A 3 7.91 -25.99 2.49
CA ILE A 3 7.98 -24.77 1.67
C ILE A 3 9.40 -24.44 1.12
N GLU A 4 10.40 -25.16 1.58
CA GLU A 4 11.81 -24.97 1.24
C GLU A 4 12.22 -25.41 -0.18
N LYS A 5 11.37 -26.17 -0.88
CA LYS A 5 11.66 -26.72 -2.21
C LYS A 5 11.21 -25.86 -3.40
N ALA A 6 10.51 -24.73 -3.15
CA ALA A 6 10.04 -23.81 -4.18
C ALA A 6 11.02 -22.66 -4.50
N ARG A 7 12.22 -22.65 -3.87
CA ARG A 7 13.22 -21.57 -3.99
C ARG A 7 14.29 -21.79 -5.05
N LYS A 8 14.09 -22.73 -5.99
CA LYS A 8 15.06 -22.98 -7.06
C LYS A 8 14.42 -22.76 -8.43
N GLY A 9 14.17 -21.50 -8.76
CA GLY A 9 13.77 -21.03 -10.08
C GLY A 9 14.42 -19.70 -10.32
N ASP A 10 15.44 -19.70 -11.18
CA ASP A 10 16.08 -18.59 -11.88
C ASP A 10 16.33 -17.33 -11.03
N ASP A 11 17.47 -17.35 -10.37
CA ASP A 11 18.17 -16.17 -9.84
C ASP A 11 18.57 -15.29 -11.03
N ILE A 12 17.62 -14.48 -11.53
CA ILE A 12 17.94 -13.31 -12.33
C ILE A 12 18.52 -12.34 -11.33
N SER A 13 19.83 -12.35 -11.19
CA SER A 13 20.59 -11.31 -10.50
C SER A 13 20.36 -9.99 -11.24
N LEU A 14 19.26 -9.30 -10.87
CA LEU A 14 19.06 -7.90 -11.19
C LEU A 14 20.18 -7.14 -10.50
N GLU A 15 20.83 -6.25 -11.23
CA GLU A 15 21.89 -5.40 -10.70
C GLU A 15 21.42 -4.76 -9.41
N ASN A 16 22.01 -5.17 -8.30
CA ASN A 16 21.74 -4.66 -6.97
C ASN A 16 22.03 -3.15 -6.98
N GLY A 17 21.01 -2.31 -7.08
CA GLY A 17 21.16 -0.86 -7.02
C GLY A 17 20.28 -0.03 -7.96
N GLU A 18 19.73 -0.59 -9.04
CA GLU A 18 19.01 0.21 -10.06
C GLU A 18 17.85 1.02 -9.47
N TYR A 19 17.16 0.49 -8.44
CA TYR A 19 16.00 1.18 -7.82
C TYR A 19 16.20 1.49 -6.34
N GLU A 20 17.39 1.30 -5.80
CA GLU A 20 17.65 1.44 -4.37
C GLU A 20 17.28 2.84 -3.85
N SER A 21 17.65 3.89 -4.59
CA SER A 21 17.37 5.28 -4.21
C SER A 21 15.87 5.55 -4.07
N VAL A 22 15.06 5.18 -5.06
CA VAL A 22 13.60 5.41 -5.02
C VAL A 22 12.94 4.53 -3.97
N LEU A 23 13.41 3.29 -3.78
CA LEU A 23 12.88 2.38 -2.76
C LEU A 23 13.17 2.86 -1.33
N LEU A 24 14.35 3.45 -1.08
CA LEU A 24 14.67 4.08 0.20
C LEU A 24 13.75 5.27 0.48
N LYS A 25 13.50 6.13 -0.51
CA LYS A 25 12.56 7.25 -0.39
C LYS A 25 11.14 6.76 -0.09
N ILE A 26 10.67 5.71 -0.79
CA ILE A 26 9.37 5.09 -0.55
C ILE A 26 9.27 4.59 0.90
N ARG A 27 10.26 3.82 1.38
CA ARG A 27 10.28 3.32 2.76
C ARG A 27 10.24 4.46 3.79
N ALA A 28 11.04 5.51 3.58
CA ALA A 28 11.09 6.66 4.48
C ALA A 28 9.75 7.42 4.50
N PHE A 29 9.15 7.62 3.35
CA PHE A 29 7.88 8.34 3.18
C PHE A 29 6.72 7.60 3.87
N TYR A 30 6.56 6.30 3.57
CA TYR A 30 5.44 5.52 4.09
C TYR A 30 5.57 5.11 5.56
N ARG A 31 6.80 5.11 6.12
CA ARG A 31 7.02 4.84 7.55
C ARG A 31 6.20 5.78 8.45
N GLU A 32 6.03 7.02 8.03
CA GLU A 32 5.25 8.01 8.75
C GLU A 32 4.58 8.91 7.73
N LEU A 33 3.38 8.52 7.32
CA LEU A 33 2.63 9.20 6.28
C LEU A 33 1.77 10.30 6.91
N THR A 34 2.19 11.56 6.72
CA THR A 34 1.50 12.76 7.24
C THR A 34 1.22 13.75 6.12
N ILE A 35 0.31 14.70 6.36
CA ILE A 35 -0.04 15.75 5.39
C ILE A 35 1.18 16.61 5.04
N GLU A 36 2.01 16.94 6.01
CA GLU A 36 3.21 17.78 5.84
C GLU A 36 4.20 17.12 4.87
N ARG A 37 4.29 15.80 4.93
CA ARG A 37 5.20 15.03 4.07
C ARG A 37 4.70 14.84 2.64
N LEU A 38 3.47 15.22 2.32
CA LEU A 38 2.97 15.15 0.93
C LEU A 38 3.78 16.05 -0.03
N THR A 39 4.53 17.02 0.47
CA THR A 39 5.49 17.79 -0.34
C THR A 39 6.60 16.93 -0.94
N GLU A 40 6.90 15.75 -0.36
CA GLU A 40 7.90 14.81 -0.84
C GLU A 40 7.40 13.92 -2.01
N LEU A 41 6.10 13.94 -2.33
CA LEU A 41 5.51 13.09 -3.38
C LEU A 41 6.23 13.24 -4.73
N GLY A 42 6.63 14.46 -5.10
CA GLY A 42 7.36 14.72 -6.35
C GLY A 42 8.77 14.14 -6.42
N ASP A 43 9.36 13.76 -5.27
CA ASP A 43 10.68 13.10 -5.21
C ASP A 43 10.58 11.59 -5.41
N ILE A 44 9.36 11.02 -5.23
CA ILE A 44 9.08 9.59 -5.28
C ILE A 44 8.31 9.23 -6.56
N TYR A 45 7.29 10.01 -6.89
CA TYR A 45 6.35 9.73 -7.96
C TYR A 45 6.61 10.60 -9.19
N HIS A 46 6.48 9.96 -10.36
CA HIS A 46 6.55 10.65 -11.64
C HIS A 46 5.35 11.60 -11.80
N GLN A 47 5.51 12.65 -12.61
CA GLN A 47 4.44 13.62 -12.90
C GLN A 47 3.17 12.93 -13.46
N ASP A 48 3.37 11.94 -14.32
CA ASP A 48 2.32 11.17 -14.98
C ASP A 48 1.97 9.88 -14.24
N ILE A 49 2.15 9.83 -12.92
CA ILE A 49 1.83 8.67 -12.08
C ILE A 49 0.39 8.18 -12.32
N HIS A 50 0.23 6.88 -12.50
CA HIS A 50 -1.05 6.20 -12.39
C HIS A 50 -1.09 5.41 -11.09
N PHE A 51 -1.85 5.92 -10.12
CA PHE A 51 -2.07 5.31 -8.82
C PHE A 51 -3.44 4.66 -8.78
N ILE A 52 -3.50 3.40 -8.34
CA ILE A 52 -4.74 2.63 -8.24
C ILE A 52 -4.77 1.94 -6.87
N ASP A 53 -5.88 1.99 -6.20
CA ASP A 53 -6.18 1.17 -5.03
C ASP A 53 -7.62 0.63 -5.10
N PRO A 54 -8.07 -0.23 -4.17
CA PRO A 54 -9.45 -0.72 -4.15
C PRO A 54 -10.53 0.36 -4.02
N VAL A 55 -10.18 1.59 -3.62
CA VAL A 55 -11.12 2.71 -3.48
C VAL A 55 -11.29 3.43 -4.81
N SER A 56 -10.17 3.71 -5.53
CA SER A 56 -10.18 4.62 -6.68
C SER A 56 -8.94 4.51 -7.55
N SER A 57 -8.92 5.30 -8.63
CA SER A 57 -7.81 5.42 -9.58
C SER A 57 -7.54 6.90 -9.85
N HIS A 58 -6.27 7.27 -9.82
CA HIS A 58 -5.82 8.64 -9.98
C HIS A 58 -4.69 8.74 -11.00
N HIS A 59 -4.76 9.73 -11.87
CA HIS A 59 -3.71 10.04 -12.84
C HIS A 59 -3.09 11.39 -12.55
N GLY A 60 -1.77 11.43 -12.53
CA GLY A 60 -0.96 12.61 -12.31
C GLY A 60 -0.74 12.96 -10.84
N LEU A 61 0.42 13.58 -10.59
CA LEU A 61 0.92 13.88 -9.25
C LEU A 61 -0.03 14.79 -8.44
N SER A 62 -0.66 15.76 -9.09
CA SER A 62 -1.61 16.66 -8.43
C SER A 62 -2.85 15.94 -7.92
N MET A 63 -3.36 14.96 -8.69
CA MET A 63 -4.51 14.17 -8.28
C MET A 63 -4.15 13.22 -7.15
N LEU A 64 -2.95 12.62 -7.20
CA LEU A 64 -2.44 11.79 -6.13
C LEU A 64 -2.26 12.58 -4.83
N HIS A 65 -1.69 13.78 -4.89
CA HIS A 65 -1.55 14.67 -3.74
C HIS A 65 -2.91 14.98 -3.10
N ARG A 66 -3.91 15.35 -3.91
CA ARG A 66 -5.28 15.62 -3.44
C ARG A 66 -5.91 14.40 -2.78
N TYR A 67 -5.73 13.23 -3.38
CA TYR A 67 -6.25 11.97 -2.84
C TYR A 67 -5.64 11.65 -1.47
N PHE A 68 -4.31 11.72 -1.34
CA PHE A 68 -3.65 11.47 -0.06
C PHE A 68 -4.00 12.51 1.00
N SER A 69 -4.06 13.80 0.62
CA SER A 69 -4.48 14.85 1.53
C SER A 69 -5.86 14.56 2.12
N HIS A 70 -6.84 14.27 1.25
CA HIS A 70 -8.20 13.93 1.69
C HIS A 70 -8.25 12.66 2.55
N SER A 71 -7.48 11.64 2.17
CA SER A 71 -7.44 10.37 2.92
C SER A 71 -6.84 10.57 4.32
N LEU A 72 -5.75 11.33 4.43
CA LEU A 72 -5.07 11.59 5.71
C LEU A 72 -5.86 12.53 6.62
N ASP A 73 -6.59 13.51 6.08
CA ASP A 73 -7.49 14.38 6.87
C ASP A 73 -8.52 13.59 7.69
N ASN A 74 -8.86 12.38 7.23
CA ASN A 74 -9.81 11.50 7.90
C ASN A 74 -9.17 10.50 8.86
N LEU A 75 -7.84 10.49 8.99
CA LEU A 75 -7.11 9.56 9.87
C LEU A 75 -6.48 10.31 11.05
N SER A 76 -6.49 9.67 12.21
CA SER A 76 -5.75 10.19 13.38
C SER A 76 -4.26 9.92 13.28
N TYR A 77 -3.88 8.85 12.60
CA TYR A 77 -2.50 8.53 12.18
C TYR A 77 -2.50 7.49 11.07
N CYS A 78 -1.40 7.40 10.33
CA CYS A 78 -1.16 6.41 9.31
C CYS A 78 0.34 6.11 9.21
N GLN A 79 0.71 4.84 9.36
CA GLN A 79 2.09 4.36 9.30
C GLN A 79 2.11 3.03 8.55
N PHE A 80 3.19 2.79 7.80
CA PHE A 80 3.38 1.52 7.10
C PHE A 80 4.68 0.84 7.54
N ASP A 81 4.57 -0.42 7.93
CA ASP A 81 5.70 -1.33 8.05
C ASP A 81 5.87 -2.09 6.75
N ILE A 82 6.94 -1.79 6.01
CA ILE A 82 7.28 -2.48 4.77
C ILE A 82 8.17 -3.66 5.12
N SER A 83 7.61 -4.88 5.04
CA SER A 83 8.29 -6.12 5.42
C SER A 83 9.24 -6.62 4.35
N ASP A 84 8.80 -6.68 3.10
CA ASP A 84 9.56 -7.21 1.98
C ASP A 84 9.39 -6.35 0.72
N ILE A 85 10.46 -6.27 -0.09
CA ILE A 85 10.43 -5.70 -1.45
C ILE A 85 11.14 -6.68 -2.37
N HIS A 86 10.45 -7.10 -3.42
CA HIS A 86 11.00 -7.92 -4.48
C HIS A 86 11.07 -7.11 -5.76
N THR A 87 12.28 -6.84 -6.24
CA THR A 87 12.51 -6.11 -7.49
C THR A 87 12.47 -7.04 -8.69
N PHE A 88 12.03 -6.53 -9.80
CA PHE A 88 12.09 -7.13 -11.13
C PHE A 88 12.43 -6.05 -12.16
N ARG A 89 12.73 -6.45 -13.40
CA ARG A 89 13.07 -5.48 -14.44
C ARG A 89 11.95 -4.46 -14.65
N GLY A 90 12.24 -3.18 -14.35
CA GLY A 90 11.31 -2.07 -14.51
C GLY A 90 10.35 -1.84 -13.33
N GLY A 91 10.48 -2.60 -12.22
CA GLY A 91 9.54 -2.42 -11.12
C GLY A 91 9.88 -3.17 -9.85
N ALA A 92 8.91 -3.18 -8.93
CA ALA A 92 8.97 -3.91 -7.67
C ALA A 92 7.58 -4.34 -7.18
N THR A 93 7.56 -5.39 -6.38
CA THR A 93 6.43 -5.72 -5.51
C THR A 93 6.83 -5.45 -4.07
N MET A 94 5.99 -4.72 -3.35
CA MET A 94 6.23 -4.30 -1.98
C MET A 94 5.14 -4.86 -1.07
N PHE A 95 5.51 -5.57 0.00
CA PHE A 95 4.58 -6.07 1.01
C PHE A 95 4.63 -5.18 2.24
N TRP A 96 3.45 -4.88 2.80
CA TRP A 96 3.35 -3.94 3.90
C TRP A 96 2.20 -4.26 4.85
N THR A 97 2.32 -3.72 6.05
CA THR A 97 1.23 -3.61 7.03
C THR A 97 1.00 -2.14 7.34
N MET A 98 -0.20 -1.65 7.08
CA MET A 98 -0.63 -0.31 7.47
C MET A 98 -1.19 -0.35 8.88
N HIS A 99 -0.72 0.57 9.73
CA HIS A 99 -1.26 0.86 11.05
C HIS A 99 -1.94 2.22 11.00
N TYR A 100 -3.21 2.27 11.36
CA TYR A 100 -4.00 3.49 11.24
C TYR A 100 -5.09 3.58 12.31
N ALA A 101 -5.63 4.76 12.51
CA ALA A 101 -6.84 4.97 13.31
C ALA A 101 -7.75 5.97 12.61
N HIS A 102 -9.05 5.69 12.63
CA HIS A 102 -10.07 6.54 12.02
C HIS A 102 -11.15 6.86 13.06
N PRO A 103 -11.48 8.14 13.29
CA PRO A 103 -12.44 8.55 14.32
C PRO A 103 -13.81 7.84 14.26
N SER A 104 -14.29 7.56 13.04
CA SER A 104 -15.56 6.88 12.83
C SER A 104 -15.50 5.35 12.90
N LEU A 105 -14.30 4.76 13.06
CA LEU A 105 -14.12 3.31 13.12
C LEU A 105 -13.66 2.89 14.52
N LYS A 106 -14.34 1.89 15.12
CA LYS A 106 -14.00 1.33 16.44
C LYS A 106 -13.64 2.37 17.50
N ARG A 107 -14.32 3.53 17.51
CA ARG A 107 -14.04 4.63 18.44
C ARG A 107 -12.59 5.11 18.41
N ASN A 108 -12.01 5.22 17.21
CA ASN A 108 -10.62 5.60 16.99
C ASN A 108 -9.57 4.62 17.56
N ALA A 109 -9.93 3.35 17.78
CA ALA A 109 -8.97 2.34 18.20
C ALA A 109 -7.98 2.03 17.06
N PRO A 110 -6.72 1.66 17.39
CA PRO A 110 -5.74 1.24 16.40
C PRO A 110 -6.24 0.05 15.56
N LEU A 111 -6.04 0.15 14.26
CA LEU A 111 -6.38 -0.86 13.26
C LEU A 111 -5.14 -1.23 12.45
N THR A 112 -5.13 -2.42 11.91
CA THR A 112 -4.08 -2.91 11.02
C THR A 112 -4.68 -3.45 9.74
N LEU A 113 -3.96 -3.27 8.62
CA LEU A 113 -4.32 -3.78 7.30
C LEU A 113 -3.07 -4.26 6.59
N ALA A 114 -3.04 -5.52 6.20
CA ALA A 114 -1.98 -6.05 5.35
C ALA A 114 -2.33 -5.86 3.88
N GLY A 115 -1.31 -5.59 3.08
CA GLY A 115 -1.45 -5.42 1.64
C GLY A 115 -0.14 -5.57 0.89
N CYS A 116 -0.22 -5.42 -0.41
CA CYS A 116 0.95 -5.35 -1.26
C CYS A 116 0.74 -4.34 -2.39
N SER A 117 1.84 -3.79 -2.89
CA SER A 117 1.84 -2.84 -3.99
C SER A 117 2.64 -3.39 -5.17
N HIS A 118 2.13 -3.19 -6.37
CA HIS A 118 2.86 -3.36 -7.62
C HIS A 118 3.32 -2.00 -8.10
N LEU A 119 4.63 -1.84 -8.25
CA LEU A 119 5.28 -0.60 -8.65
C LEU A 119 5.98 -0.78 -9.99
N LEU A 120 5.85 0.21 -10.89
CA LEU A 120 6.71 0.34 -12.08
C LEU A 120 7.45 1.68 -12.01
N PHE A 121 8.69 1.68 -12.48
CA PHE A 121 9.58 2.83 -12.43
C PHE A 121 9.85 3.39 -13.83
N ALA A 122 9.96 4.70 -13.90
CA ALA A 122 10.48 5.46 -15.03
C ALA A 122 11.21 6.71 -14.49
N ASP A 123 12.36 7.05 -15.06
CA ASP A 123 13.15 8.23 -14.67
C ASP A 123 13.42 8.29 -13.15
N ASP A 124 13.81 7.16 -12.55
CA ASP A 124 14.07 6.98 -11.12
C ASP A 124 12.89 7.36 -10.21
N LYS A 125 11.66 7.28 -10.73
CA LYS A 125 10.42 7.55 -10.01
C LYS A 125 9.37 6.49 -10.28
N VAL A 126 8.39 6.40 -9.39
CA VAL A 126 7.24 5.52 -9.56
C VAL A 126 6.29 6.14 -10.57
N ILE A 127 6.06 5.47 -11.70
CA ILE A 127 5.10 5.91 -12.73
C ILE A 127 3.78 5.12 -12.69
N TYR A 128 3.82 3.94 -12.09
CA TYR A 128 2.63 3.12 -11.84
C TYR A 128 2.69 2.56 -10.43
N HIS A 129 1.60 2.66 -9.68
CA HIS A 129 1.45 2.12 -8.34
C HIS A 129 0.06 1.52 -8.20
N ARG A 130 -0.02 0.23 -7.91
CA ARG A 130 -1.29 -0.41 -7.62
C ARG A 130 -1.25 -1.16 -6.32
N ASP A 131 -2.14 -0.77 -5.41
CA ASP A 131 -2.34 -1.41 -4.11
C ASP A 131 -3.37 -2.52 -4.18
N TYR A 132 -3.09 -3.59 -3.47
CA TYR A 132 -3.97 -4.72 -3.26
C TYR A 132 -4.15 -4.95 -1.77
N TYR A 133 -5.35 -4.77 -1.27
CA TYR A 133 -5.72 -5.06 0.11
C TYR A 133 -7.21 -5.40 0.23
N ASP A 134 -7.59 -6.01 1.36
CA ASP A 134 -8.98 -6.39 1.63
C ASP A 134 -9.79 -5.17 2.15
N MET A 135 -10.63 -4.59 1.29
CA MET A 135 -11.57 -3.53 1.67
C MET A 135 -12.53 -3.97 2.78
N GLY A 136 -12.85 -5.27 2.84
CA GLY A 136 -13.66 -5.83 3.93
C GLY A 136 -12.96 -5.69 5.28
N ALA A 137 -11.66 -6.01 5.32
CA ALA A 137 -10.84 -5.85 6.52
C ALA A 137 -10.63 -4.38 6.88
N MET A 138 -10.44 -3.51 5.88
CA MET A 138 -10.20 -2.09 6.10
C MET A 138 -11.45 -1.36 6.63
N LEU A 139 -12.61 -1.59 6.03
CA LEU A 139 -13.79 -0.76 6.26
C LEU A 139 -15.03 -1.57 6.63
N TYR A 140 -15.45 -2.52 5.80
CA TYR A 140 -16.79 -3.09 5.88
C TYR A 140 -17.06 -3.87 7.15
N GLN A 141 -16.04 -4.54 7.72
CA GLN A 141 -16.16 -5.29 8.97
C GLN A 141 -16.40 -4.38 10.18
N HIS A 142 -16.08 -3.10 10.07
CA HIS A 142 -16.22 -2.13 11.15
C HIS A 142 -17.54 -1.35 11.11
N VAL A 143 -18.30 -1.48 10.01
CA VAL A 143 -19.62 -0.87 9.88
C VAL A 143 -20.67 -1.78 10.54
N PRO A 144 -21.48 -1.27 11.49
CA PRO A 144 -22.59 -2.03 12.09
C PRO A 144 -23.49 -2.63 11.00
N LEU A 145 -24.06 -3.82 11.24
CA LEU A 145 -24.89 -4.60 10.32
C LEU A 145 -24.09 -5.20 9.14
N LEU A 146 -23.35 -4.41 8.37
CA LEU A 146 -22.56 -4.87 7.25
C LEU A 146 -21.43 -5.81 7.72
N GLY A 147 -20.73 -5.42 8.80
CA GLY A 147 -19.72 -6.28 9.42
C GLY A 147 -20.28 -7.63 9.90
N SER A 148 -21.50 -7.64 10.43
CA SER A 148 -22.17 -8.88 10.86
C SER A 148 -22.53 -9.77 9.67
N LEU A 149 -23.02 -9.19 8.60
CA LEU A 149 -23.36 -9.88 7.36
C LEU A 149 -22.10 -10.50 6.70
N ILE A 150 -21.02 -9.75 6.63
CA ILE A 150 -19.74 -10.23 6.07
C ILE A 150 -19.21 -11.41 6.92
N ARG A 151 -19.21 -11.29 8.26
CA ARG A 151 -18.79 -12.40 9.15
C ARG A 151 -19.67 -13.63 8.96
N TYR A 152 -20.98 -13.46 8.82
CA TYR A 152 -21.89 -14.57 8.54
C TYR A 152 -21.53 -15.32 7.26
N PHE A 153 -21.30 -14.62 6.15
CA PHE A 153 -20.91 -15.26 4.89
C PHE A 153 -19.51 -15.89 4.99
N LYS A 154 -18.53 -15.22 5.61
CA LYS A 154 -17.18 -15.79 5.81
C LYS A 154 -17.25 -17.13 6.61
N SER A 155 -18.07 -17.21 7.65
CA SER A 155 -18.23 -18.45 8.44
C SER A 155 -18.82 -19.61 7.63
N ARG A 156 -19.66 -19.30 6.66
CA ARG A 156 -20.24 -20.30 5.75
C ARG A 156 -19.24 -20.87 4.73
N LEU A 157 -18.19 -20.10 4.40
CA LEU A 157 -17.15 -20.54 3.48
C LEU A 157 -16.06 -21.39 4.18
N GLN A 158 -16.06 -21.43 5.50
CA GLN A 158 -15.11 -22.22 6.33
C GLN A 158 -15.67 -23.58 6.75
N ALA A 159 -16.94 -23.86 6.46
CA ALA A 159 -17.63 -25.12 6.72
C ALA A 159 -17.61 -26.01 5.48
#